data_07b2243b44358b70ae3d78ad688900aa
#
_entry.id   07b2243b44358b70ae3d78ad688900aa
#
_cell.length_a   1.000
_cell.length_b   1.000
_cell.length_c   1.000
_cell.angle_alpha   90.00
_cell.angle_beta   90.00
_cell.angle_gamma   90.00
#
_symmetry.space_group_name_H-M   'P 1'
#
loop_
_entity.id
_entity.type
_entity.pdbx_description
1 polymer ?
#
loop_
_entity_poly.entity_id
_entity_poly.type
_entity_poly.pdbx_seq_one_letter_code
_entity_poly.pdbx_strand_id
1 'polypeptide(L)'
;MGSEMCIRDSFSNSGLINATEVGKRTDALEASAWNESKWISAVNAPVVKGHNNGRAADGASWFVSTVKNEQKIVSAKWMTAGLGVYELYVNGKPVGEEFLKPGFTHYAKTKRSFTYDITDIIRTKPNAENMLSVQVTPGWWGDKIITPGGYDGMIGKKCAFRGVLELTFSDGSKKRYGTDLKNWKAGIAGPVKHAGIFDGEEYDAREPMGFECVDKLSIPEENTEFSGDILPSDGAEVYLRTDLALAPIRAYIWKNIEGAKENEFGKVIIAREFASGKEMTVSPGETLVVDFGQNCAGVPSFVFKAAEGTVLTCLPAELLNDGNGAKIRGMDGPEGSCHRENLRIPHTGIRLDYTFAAGDNYVTYYPHCTFFGYRYVSITATGNVSIKSLKSIPVTSIAKELETGTITTGNDLVNKLISNTYWGQLSNYLSIPTDCPQRDERLGWTADTQVFAETGTFFANTMKFFHKWMRDMRDTQNRLGGFPGVAPLAQYGDEKMRLGWADAGIIVPWTVWKQFGDTQIIEESWDAMDLFMNHINDTKYNHETLCGENGNYQWADWLSYEPLESCSGLAFSPQGPLPDAVSYWNYLSASYWVIDAFMMRDMAAATGRDAAKYQQMADSAKAYICLLYT
;
A
#
# COMPACT_ATOMS: atom_id res chain seq x y z
N MET A 1 12.87 -19.28 -19.48
CA MET A 1 13.97 -18.43 -19.95
C MET A 1 13.58 -17.40 -21.03
N GLY A 2 12.40 -17.44 -21.65
CA GLY A 2 12.01 -16.50 -22.72
C GLY A 2 11.13 -15.32 -22.30
N SER A 3 10.53 -15.34 -21.10
CA SER A 3 9.59 -14.28 -20.66
C SER A 3 10.23 -13.16 -19.83
N GLU A 4 11.30 -13.43 -19.12
CA GLU A 4 12.02 -12.41 -18.37
C GLU A 4 12.77 -11.41 -19.26
N MET A 5 13.31 -11.89 -20.39
CA MET A 5 14.02 -11.04 -21.35
C MET A 5 13.09 -10.03 -22.06
N CYS A 6 11.83 -10.39 -22.33
CA CYS A 6 10.90 -9.49 -23.02
C CYS A 6 10.41 -8.31 -22.19
N ILE A 7 10.30 -8.45 -20.87
CA ILE A 7 9.88 -7.34 -19.99
C ILE A 7 11.06 -6.40 -19.72
N ARG A 8 12.25 -6.95 -19.49
CA ARG A 8 13.47 -6.16 -19.29
C ARG A 8 13.85 -5.37 -20.55
N ASP A 9 13.74 -5.98 -21.72
CA ASP A 9 14.05 -5.31 -23.00
C ASP A 9 13.00 -4.25 -23.39
N SER A 10 11.73 -4.39 -22.97
CA SER A 10 10.72 -3.37 -23.25
C SER A 10 10.87 -2.13 -22.37
N PHE A 11 11.46 -2.26 -21.19
CA PHE A 11 11.79 -1.13 -20.32
C PHE A 11 13.03 -0.34 -20.80
N SER A 12 13.96 -0.99 -21.51
CA SER A 12 15.17 -0.32 -22.04
C SER A 12 14.90 0.69 -23.15
N ASN A 13 13.82 0.50 -23.91
CA ASN A 13 13.44 1.41 -25.01
C ASN A 13 12.63 2.65 -24.59
N SER A 14 12.20 2.72 -23.32
CA SER A 14 11.42 3.85 -22.76
C SER A 14 12.24 4.76 -21.84
N GLY A 15 13.57 4.62 -21.81
CA GLY A 15 14.43 5.32 -20.85
C GLY A 15 14.42 4.70 -19.45
N LEU A 16 13.70 3.61 -19.26
CA LEU A 16 13.71 2.78 -18.05
C LEU A 16 14.79 1.69 -18.21
N ILE A 17 15.66 1.60 -17.27
CA ILE A 17 17.00 1.05 -17.29
C ILE A 17 17.06 -0.48 -17.22
N ASN A 18 18.12 -1.03 -17.80
CA ASN A 18 18.60 -2.39 -17.55
C ASN A 18 18.81 -2.62 -16.03
N ALA A 19 18.22 -3.66 -15.47
CA ALA A 19 18.31 -4.02 -14.05
C ALA A 19 19.75 -4.18 -13.50
N THR A 20 20.77 -4.17 -14.38
CA THR A 20 22.18 -4.19 -14.00
C THR A 20 22.77 -2.83 -13.64
N GLU A 21 22.04 -1.72 -13.88
CA GLU A 21 22.50 -0.34 -13.66
C GLU A 21 21.69 0.41 -12.60
N VAL A 22 20.91 -0.30 -11.78
CA VAL A 22 20.11 0.27 -10.68
C VAL A 22 20.93 0.24 -9.40
N GLY A 23 20.97 1.35 -8.65
CA GLY A 23 21.62 1.38 -7.34
C GLY A 23 21.01 0.32 -6.41
N LYS A 24 21.86 -0.50 -5.78
CA LYS A 24 21.43 -1.64 -4.97
C LYS A 24 21.24 -1.26 -3.51
N ARG A 25 20.26 -1.88 -2.87
CA ARG A 25 20.11 -1.76 -1.41
C ARG A 25 21.41 -2.14 -0.69
N THR A 26 21.76 -1.38 0.33
CA THR A 26 22.92 -1.60 1.19
C THR A 26 22.61 -1.17 2.62
N ASP A 27 23.51 -1.50 3.55
CA ASP A 27 23.38 -1.10 4.95
C ASP A 27 23.29 0.42 5.09
N ALA A 28 22.45 0.86 6.02
CA ALA A 28 22.29 2.27 6.35
C ALA A 28 23.60 2.90 6.79
N LEU A 29 23.74 4.18 6.56
CA LEU A 29 24.75 4.99 7.23
C LEU A 29 24.44 5.07 8.72
N GLU A 30 25.41 5.48 9.53
CA GLU A 30 25.19 5.77 10.95
C GLU A 30 24.02 6.75 11.14
N ALA A 31 23.20 6.54 12.16
CA ALA A 31 22.05 7.42 12.46
C ALA A 31 22.47 8.90 12.62
N SER A 32 23.69 9.15 13.11
CA SER A 32 24.27 10.49 13.22
C SER A 32 24.43 11.23 11.87
N ALA A 33 24.48 10.50 10.76
CA ALA A 33 24.57 11.12 9.43
C ALA A 33 23.35 12.00 9.12
N TRP A 34 22.20 11.72 9.71
CA TRP A 34 21.02 12.58 9.57
C TRP A 34 21.23 14.00 10.10
N ASN A 35 22.19 14.23 11.01
CA ASN A 35 22.51 15.57 11.54
C ASN A 35 23.07 16.51 10.47
N GLU A 36 23.57 15.97 9.35
CA GLU A 36 24.10 16.72 8.23
C GLU A 36 23.02 17.10 7.19
N SER A 37 21.75 16.80 7.45
CA SER A 37 20.66 17.01 6.50
C SER A 37 19.41 17.60 7.16
N LYS A 38 18.55 18.19 6.33
CA LYS A 38 17.26 18.74 6.71
C LYS A 38 16.14 18.11 5.90
N TRP A 39 14.94 18.06 6.45
CA TRP A 39 13.73 17.89 5.67
C TRP A 39 13.49 19.14 4.84
N ILE A 40 13.33 18.99 3.54
CA ILE A 40 13.07 20.10 2.62
C ILE A 40 11.80 19.86 1.82
N SER A 41 11.02 20.92 1.57
CA SER A 41 9.82 20.92 0.74
C SER A 41 9.93 21.96 -0.37
N ALA A 42 9.21 21.74 -1.46
CA ALA A 42 8.99 22.77 -2.46
C ALA A 42 8.08 23.88 -1.88
N VAL A 43 8.45 25.13 -2.04
CA VAL A 43 7.67 26.28 -1.54
C VAL A 43 6.25 26.29 -2.12
N ASN A 44 6.15 25.94 -3.41
CA ASN A 44 4.88 25.85 -4.15
C ASN A 44 4.26 24.44 -4.12
N ALA A 45 4.75 23.52 -3.26
CA ALA A 45 4.10 22.23 -3.10
C ALA A 45 2.65 22.41 -2.65
N PRO A 46 1.71 21.65 -3.21
CA PRO A 46 0.34 21.71 -2.78
C PRO A 46 0.22 21.39 -1.30
N VAL A 47 -0.49 22.24 -0.60
CA VAL A 47 -0.98 21.91 0.73
C VAL A 47 -2.25 21.11 0.52
N VAL A 48 -2.29 19.89 1.03
CA VAL A 48 -3.49 19.08 1.00
C VAL A 48 -4.62 19.87 1.64
N LYS A 49 -5.60 20.24 0.83
CA LYS A 49 -6.84 20.86 1.32
C LYS A 49 -7.88 19.76 1.45
N GLY A 50 -8.54 19.73 2.59
CA GLY A 50 -9.61 18.79 2.87
C GLY A 50 -10.63 18.65 1.74
N HIS A 51 -11.37 17.60 1.77
CA HIS A 51 -12.32 17.11 0.76
C HIS A 51 -13.14 18.17 0.08
N ASN A 52 -12.93 18.31 -1.19
CA ASN A 52 -13.96 18.73 -2.12
C ASN A 52 -13.89 17.78 -3.32
N ASN A 53 -14.81 16.88 -3.44
CA ASN A 53 -15.27 16.09 -4.61
C ASN A 53 -14.40 16.09 -5.89
N GLY A 54 -13.11 16.38 -5.82
CA GLY A 54 -12.16 16.45 -6.91
C GLY A 54 -10.85 15.75 -6.53
N ARG A 55 -10.18 15.19 -7.52
CA ARG A 55 -8.79 14.77 -7.41
C ARG A 55 -7.99 15.92 -6.81
N ALA A 56 -7.25 15.69 -5.74
CA ALA A 56 -6.27 16.64 -5.26
C ALA A 56 -5.21 16.78 -6.37
N ALA A 57 -5.41 17.74 -7.27
CA ALA A 57 -4.45 18.02 -8.31
C ALA A 57 -3.19 18.49 -7.65
N ASP A 58 -2.05 18.25 -8.27
CA ASP A 58 -1.05 19.31 -8.35
C ASP A 58 0.36 18.81 -8.59
N GLY A 59 0.48 17.70 -9.31
CA GLY A 59 1.75 17.24 -9.83
C GLY A 59 2.68 16.65 -8.75
N ALA A 60 3.85 16.24 -9.18
CA ALA A 60 4.88 15.75 -8.30
C ALA A 60 5.82 16.87 -7.85
N SER A 61 6.20 16.84 -6.57
CA SER A 61 7.31 17.65 -6.06
C SER A 61 8.64 17.05 -6.51
N TRP A 62 9.46 17.86 -7.15
CA TRP A 62 10.82 17.48 -7.55
C TRP A 62 11.86 18.18 -6.71
N PHE A 63 12.90 17.46 -6.35
CA PHE A 63 14.06 17.92 -5.61
C PHE A 63 15.30 17.57 -6.42
N VAL A 64 16.14 18.56 -6.68
CA VAL A 64 17.35 18.38 -7.53
C VAL A 64 18.54 19.06 -6.89
N SER A 65 19.67 18.37 -6.86
CA SER A 65 20.97 18.91 -6.46
C SER A 65 22.06 18.40 -7.38
N THR A 66 23.13 19.17 -7.52
CA THR A 66 24.34 18.77 -8.24
C THR A 66 25.52 18.74 -7.28
N VAL A 67 26.21 17.60 -7.25
CA VAL A 67 27.42 17.38 -6.45
C VAL A 67 28.60 17.24 -7.39
N LYS A 68 29.64 18.06 -7.15
CA LYS A 68 30.91 18.00 -7.90
C LYS A 68 31.94 17.19 -7.11
N ASN A 69 32.58 16.21 -7.77
CA ASN A 69 33.59 15.39 -7.15
C ASN A 69 34.91 16.18 -7.03
N GLU A 70 35.49 16.21 -5.84
CA GLU A 70 36.83 16.83 -5.64
C GLU A 70 37.93 15.87 -6.08
N GLN A 71 37.72 14.57 -5.86
CA GLN A 71 38.67 13.49 -6.16
C GLN A 71 37.94 12.33 -6.86
N LYS A 72 38.68 11.27 -7.20
CA LYS A 72 38.10 10.05 -7.74
C LYS A 72 37.26 9.34 -6.65
N ILE A 73 35.98 9.10 -6.92
CA ILE A 73 35.10 8.32 -6.06
C ILE A 73 35.42 6.82 -6.21
N VAL A 74 35.44 6.10 -5.09
CA VAL A 74 35.60 4.64 -5.04
C VAL A 74 34.37 3.95 -4.43
N SER A 75 33.54 4.68 -3.66
CA SER A 75 32.25 4.21 -3.17
C SER A 75 31.31 5.40 -2.96
N ALA A 76 30.03 5.19 -3.26
CA ALA A 76 28.98 6.20 -3.06
C ALA A 76 27.74 5.52 -2.47
N LYS A 77 27.30 5.98 -1.28
CA LYS A 77 26.09 5.52 -0.62
C LYS A 77 25.10 6.67 -0.45
N TRP A 78 23.86 6.47 -0.85
CA TRP A 78 22.81 7.47 -0.71
C TRP A 78 21.71 6.97 0.21
N MET A 79 21.62 7.55 1.42
CA MET A 79 20.59 7.29 2.42
C MET A 79 19.47 8.33 2.28
N THR A 80 18.22 7.86 2.19
CA THR A 80 17.08 8.69 1.82
C THR A 80 15.85 8.39 2.65
N ALA A 81 15.00 9.41 2.87
CA ALA A 81 13.69 9.30 3.48
C ALA A 81 12.74 10.31 2.83
N GLY A 82 11.45 9.94 2.70
CA GLY A 82 10.43 10.80 2.08
C GLY A 82 9.21 10.97 2.97
N LEU A 83 8.64 12.16 2.93
CA LEU A 83 7.27 12.45 3.37
C LEU A 83 6.38 12.46 2.12
N GLY A 84 5.88 11.30 1.77
CA GLY A 84 5.19 10.97 0.51
C GLY A 84 5.82 9.75 -0.15
N VAL A 85 5.22 9.26 -1.23
CA VAL A 85 5.79 8.22 -2.08
C VAL A 85 6.86 8.87 -2.97
N TYR A 86 8.06 8.26 -3.03
CA TYR A 86 9.16 8.87 -3.74
C TYR A 86 9.94 7.93 -4.64
N GLU A 87 10.48 8.48 -5.71
CA GLU A 87 11.43 7.84 -6.63
C GLU A 87 12.72 8.62 -6.69
N LEU A 88 13.83 7.91 -6.87
CA LEU A 88 15.19 8.44 -6.83
C LEU A 88 15.86 8.31 -8.18
N TYR A 89 16.67 9.31 -8.54
CA TYR A 89 17.43 9.30 -9.80
C TYR A 89 18.84 9.85 -9.56
N VAL A 90 19.83 9.22 -10.19
CA VAL A 90 21.22 9.70 -10.28
C VAL A 90 21.58 9.88 -11.75
N ASN A 91 21.93 11.10 -12.15
CA ASN A 91 22.23 11.44 -13.55
C ASN A 91 21.11 11.02 -14.53
N GLY A 92 19.85 11.12 -14.09
CA GLY A 92 18.66 10.71 -14.85
C GLY A 92 18.36 9.21 -14.83
N LYS A 93 19.17 8.39 -14.16
CA LYS A 93 18.94 6.94 -14.00
C LYS A 93 18.23 6.65 -12.70
N PRO A 94 17.16 5.82 -12.67
CA PRO A 94 16.43 5.48 -11.45
C PRO A 94 17.30 4.68 -10.46
N VAL A 95 16.94 4.76 -9.17
CA VAL A 95 17.65 4.12 -8.06
C VAL A 95 16.67 3.32 -7.20
N GLY A 96 16.99 2.04 -6.99
CA GLY A 96 16.21 1.11 -6.20
C GLY A 96 15.10 0.44 -7.00
N GLU A 97 14.71 -0.75 -6.56
CA GLU A 97 13.67 -1.60 -7.19
C GLU A 97 12.34 -1.54 -6.44
N GLU A 98 12.35 -0.97 -5.23
CA GLU A 98 11.16 -0.90 -4.39
C GLU A 98 10.14 0.08 -4.97
N PHE A 99 8.91 -0.37 -5.04
CA PHE A 99 7.76 0.41 -5.48
C PHE A 99 7.09 1.10 -4.28
N LEU A 100 6.49 2.26 -4.47
CA LEU A 100 5.76 3.02 -3.44
C LEU A 100 6.57 3.30 -2.15
N LYS A 101 7.89 3.53 -2.26
CA LYS A 101 8.73 3.93 -1.11
C LYS A 101 8.19 5.20 -0.44
N PRO A 102 8.19 5.34 0.88
CA PRO A 102 8.75 4.45 1.89
C PRO A 102 7.75 3.44 2.44
N GLY A 103 6.54 3.32 1.91
CA GLY A 103 5.45 2.53 2.45
C GLY A 103 4.67 3.26 3.54
N PHE A 104 3.75 2.55 4.20
CA PHE A 104 2.85 3.09 5.21
C PHE A 104 3.32 2.73 6.63
N THR A 105 3.56 3.73 7.47
CA THR A 105 3.94 3.60 8.89
C THR A 105 3.10 4.55 9.75
N HIS A 106 3.25 4.48 11.06
CA HIS A 106 2.69 5.51 11.95
C HIS A 106 3.46 6.83 11.77
N TYR A 107 3.06 7.61 10.81
CA TYR A 107 3.81 8.75 10.29
C TYR A 107 4.06 9.91 11.26
N ALA A 108 3.35 9.96 12.41
CA ALA A 108 3.68 10.91 13.44
C ALA A 108 4.89 10.48 14.29
N LYS A 109 5.23 9.18 14.33
CA LYS A 109 6.29 8.63 15.16
C LYS A 109 7.46 8.07 14.36
N THR A 110 7.20 7.35 13.26
CA THR A 110 8.24 6.59 12.55
C THR A 110 8.21 6.84 11.05
N LYS A 111 9.40 7.06 10.46
CA LYS A 111 9.65 7.04 9.02
C LYS A 111 10.68 5.98 8.68
N ARG A 112 10.55 5.41 7.49
CA ARG A 112 11.50 4.43 6.97
C ARG A 112 12.50 5.12 6.04
N SER A 113 13.78 4.77 6.18
CA SER A 113 14.85 5.20 5.30
C SER A 113 15.35 4.05 4.45
N PHE A 114 15.83 4.40 3.27
CA PHE A 114 16.40 3.48 2.31
C PHE A 114 17.81 3.93 1.98
N THR A 115 18.77 3.01 1.93
CA THR A 115 20.15 3.31 1.58
C THR A 115 20.55 2.48 0.37
N TYR A 116 21.14 3.14 -0.60
CA TYR A 116 21.56 2.54 -1.86
C TYR A 116 23.03 2.74 -2.11
N ASP A 117 23.71 1.69 -2.54
CA ASP A 117 25.01 1.80 -3.18
C ASP A 117 24.79 2.25 -4.63
N ILE A 118 25.25 3.46 -4.94
CA ILE A 118 25.11 4.09 -6.25
C ILE A 118 26.46 4.21 -6.96
N THR A 119 27.48 3.49 -6.51
CA THR A 119 28.84 3.57 -7.04
C THR A 119 28.89 3.30 -8.55
N ASP A 120 28.10 2.35 -9.04
CA ASP A 120 28.10 1.94 -10.46
C ASP A 120 27.37 2.93 -11.39
N ILE A 121 26.55 3.82 -10.83
CA ILE A 121 25.73 4.77 -11.62
C ILE A 121 26.17 6.23 -11.46
N ILE A 122 27.03 6.53 -10.48
CA ILE A 122 27.61 7.85 -10.27
C ILE A 122 28.85 8.05 -11.15
N ARG A 123 29.09 9.25 -11.62
CA ARG A 123 30.33 9.60 -12.36
C ARG A 123 31.48 9.74 -11.37
N THR A 124 32.45 8.84 -11.44
CA THR A 124 33.50 8.70 -10.42
C THR A 124 34.75 9.54 -10.64
N LYS A 125 34.94 10.13 -11.84
CA LYS A 125 36.16 10.91 -12.18
C LYS A 125 36.23 12.22 -11.38
N PRO A 126 37.45 12.71 -11.04
CA PRO A 126 37.62 14.04 -10.45
C PRO A 126 36.98 15.13 -11.31
N ASN A 127 36.40 16.13 -10.67
CA ASN A 127 35.66 17.24 -11.29
C ASN A 127 34.42 16.87 -12.08
N ALA A 128 33.99 15.60 -12.07
CA ALA A 128 32.69 15.22 -12.63
C ALA A 128 31.55 15.78 -11.77
N GLU A 129 30.49 16.22 -12.43
CA GLU A 129 29.26 16.64 -11.78
C GLU A 129 28.23 15.52 -11.81
N ASN A 130 27.60 15.31 -10.68
CA ASN A 130 26.56 14.30 -10.49
C ASN A 130 25.28 14.96 -10.03
N MET A 131 24.23 14.73 -10.78
CA MET A 131 22.88 15.20 -10.44
C MET A 131 22.15 14.15 -9.63
N LEU A 132 21.69 14.53 -8.44
CA LEU A 132 20.76 13.78 -7.62
C LEU A 132 19.37 14.38 -7.81
N SER A 133 18.39 13.57 -8.07
CA SER A 133 17.01 14.04 -8.23
C SER A 133 16.01 13.08 -7.61
N VAL A 134 14.94 13.65 -7.09
CA VAL A 134 13.88 12.93 -6.38
C VAL A 134 12.53 13.46 -6.79
N GLN A 135 11.64 12.55 -7.18
CA GLN A 135 10.23 12.82 -7.34
C GLN A 135 9.49 12.39 -6.07
N VAL A 136 8.62 13.24 -5.54
CA VAL A 136 7.80 12.91 -4.36
C VAL A 136 6.34 13.25 -4.66
N THR A 137 5.44 12.31 -4.40
CA THR A 137 3.99 12.48 -4.50
C THR A 137 3.34 12.25 -3.13
N PRO A 138 2.11 12.71 -2.89
CA PRO A 138 1.48 12.63 -1.56
C PRO A 138 1.50 11.24 -0.92
N GLY A 139 1.12 10.19 -1.63
CA GLY A 139 1.08 8.83 -1.09
C GLY A 139 0.32 8.76 0.23
N TRP A 140 0.68 7.84 1.11
CA TRP A 140 0.06 7.73 2.44
C TRP A 140 0.36 8.89 3.39
N TRP A 141 1.33 9.75 3.09
CA TRP A 141 1.66 10.92 3.90
C TRP A 141 0.66 12.06 3.74
N GLY A 142 0.37 12.43 2.52
CA GLY A 142 -0.36 13.66 2.19
C GLY A 142 -1.61 13.44 1.34
N ASP A 143 -1.94 12.19 1.00
CA ASP A 143 -3.18 11.87 0.29
C ASP A 143 -4.30 11.57 1.29
N LYS A 144 -5.53 11.52 0.81
CA LYS A 144 -6.67 11.13 1.62
C LYS A 144 -6.61 9.63 1.90
N ILE A 145 -6.79 9.25 3.17
CA ILE A 145 -7.19 7.92 3.55
C ILE A 145 -8.67 7.99 3.83
N ILE A 146 -9.48 7.33 3.03
CA ILE A 146 -10.91 7.41 3.14
C ILE A 146 -11.40 6.22 3.96
N THR A 147 -12.08 6.53 5.05
CA THR A 147 -12.88 5.56 5.77
C THR A 147 -14.34 5.74 5.42
N PRO A 148 -15.23 4.80 5.75
CA PRO A 148 -16.66 4.95 5.54
C PRO A 148 -17.30 6.19 6.16
N GLY A 149 -16.57 6.95 6.98
CA GLY A 149 -17.02 8.23 7.54
C GLY A 149 -16.48 9.47 6.83
N GLY A 150 -15.65 9.28 5.82
CA GLY A 150 -14.97 10.36 5.10
C GLY A 150 -13.88 11.00 5.95
N TYR A 151 -12.63 10.74 5.63
CA TYR A 151 -11.50 11.44 6.23
C TYR A 151 -10.73 12.20 5.19
N ASP A 152 -10.43 13.43 5.55
CA ASP A 152 -9.60 14.28 4.76
C ASP A 152 -8.17 14.25 5.25
N GLY A 153 -7.31 14.12 4.33
CA GLY A 153 -5.87 14.29 4.32
C GLY A 153 -5.17 14.25 5.66
N MET A 154 -4.32 13.58 5.73
CA MET A 154 -3.96 12.96 6.60
C MET A 154 -3.00 13.28 7.55
N ILE A 155 -1.82 13.04 7.38
CA ILE A 155 -0.86 13.07 8.44
C ILE A 155 0.00 14.29 8.28
N GLY A 156 0.32 14.64 7.04
CA GLY A 156 1.12 15.79 6.70
C GLY A 156 0.51 16.67 5.62
N LYS A 157 0.97 17.91 5.55
CA LYS A 157 0.43 18.93 4.64
C LYS A 157 1.22 19.05 3.36
N LYS A 158 2.54 18.87 3.43
CA LYS A 158 3.44 19.02 2.28
C LYS A 158 4.34 17.80 2.12
N CYS A 159 4.55 17.39 0.88
CA CYS A 159 5.60 16.44 0.53
C CYS A 159 6.97 16.99 0.90
N ALA A 160 7.85 16.13 1.41
CA ALA A 160 9.22 16.51 1.72
C ALA A 160 10.20 15.38 1.43
N PHE A 161 11.45 15.76 1.30
CA PHE A 161 12.55 14.84 1.12
C PHE A 161 13.68 15.15 2.09
N ARG A 162 14.36 14.10 2.56
CA ARG A 162 15.60 14.18 3.34
C ARG A 162 16.56 13.11 2.86
N GLY A 163 17.83 13.46 2.64
CA GLY A 163 18.83 12.51 2.18
C GLY A 163 20.23 12.91 2.57
N VAL A 164 21.12 11.90 2.64
CA VAL A 164 22.56 12.06 2.85
C VAL A 164 23.29 11.19 1.85
N LEU A 165 24.10 11.80 1.00
CA LEU A 165 25.05 11.13 0.12
C LEU A 165 26.40 11.08 0.82
N GLU A 166 26.95 9.88 1.05
CA GLU A 166 28.33 9.68 1.50
C GLU A 166 29.20 9.22 0.32
N LEU A 167 30.23 9.97 0.02
CA LEU A 167 31.26 9.62 -0.96
C LEU A 167 32.52 9.21 -0.25
N THR A 168 33.12 8.08 -0.69
CA THR A 168 34.46 7.66 -0.30
C THR A 168 35.39 7.89 -1.49
N PHE A 169 36.50 8.59 -1.28
CA PHE A 169 37.47 8.93 -2.30
C PHE A 169 38.64 7.94 -2.34
N SER A 170 39.43 8.02 -3.40
CA SER A 170 40.56 7.11 -3.64
C SER A 170 41.70 7.19 -2.60
N ASP A 171 41.77 8.27 -1.83
CA ASP A 171 42.69 8.43 -0.69
C ASP A 171 42.12 7.90 0.64
N GLY A 172 40.91 7.32 0.61
CA GLY A 172 40.20 6.81 1.79
C GLY A 172 39.42 7.86 2.56
N SER A 173 39.51 9.15 2.19
CA SER A 173 38.73 10.19 2.83
C SER A 173 37.24 10.05 2.48
N LYS A 174 36.38 10.52 3.39
CA LYS A 174 34.94 10.52 3.20
C LYS A 174 34.40 11.95 3.24
N LYS A 175 33.36 12.19 2.44
CA LYS A 175 32.60 13.45 2.45
C LYS A 175 31.11 13.16 2.35
N ARG A 176 30.32 13.86 3.17
CA ARG A 176 28.86 13.77 3.17
C ARG A 176 28.24 15.04 2.58
N TYR A 177 27.13 14.84 1.90
CA TYR A 177 26.31 15.89 1.31
C TYR A 177 24.86 15.63 1.70
N GLY A 178 24.35 16.44 2.62
CA GLY A 178 22.96 16.35 3.07
C GLY A 178 22.01 17.22 2.25
N THR A 179 20.72 16.99 2.40
CA THR A 179 19.71 17.93 1.92
C THR A 179 19.78 19.23 2.73
N ASP A 180 19.78 20.37 2.03
CA ASP A 180 19.87 21.71 2.61
C ASP A 180 19.10 22.74 1.74
N LEU A 181 19.01 23.97 2.24
CA LEU A 181 18.32 25.08 1.56
C LEU A 181 19.23 25.85 0.57
N LYS A 182 20.51 25.47 0.45
CA LYS A 182 21.47 26.20 -0.37
C LYS A 182 21.80 25.47 -1.67
N ASN A 183 22.00 24.16 -1.58
CA ASN A 183 22.51 23.34 -2.68
C ASN A 183 21.39 22.56 -3.39
N TRP A 184 20.20 22.52 -2.82
CA TRP A 184 19.03 21.89 -3.41
C TRP A 184 18.08 22.91 -4.02
N LYS A 185 17.40 22.49 -5.07
CA LYS A 185 16.26 23.18 -5.67
C LYS A 185 15.05 22.28 -5.58
N ALA A 186 13.86 22.86 -5.43
CA ALA A 186 12.60 22.12 -5.37
C ALA A 186 11.46 22.88 -6.04
N GLY A 187 10.48 22.15 -6.56
CA GLY A 187 9.29 22.72 -7.20
C GLY A 187 8.39 21.64 -7.78
N ILE A 188 7.22 22.06 -8.24
CA ILE A 188 6.30 21.21 -8.98
C ILE A 188 6.71 21.22 -10.45
N ALA A 189 7.00 20.04 -10.98
CA ALA A 189 7.44 19.86 -12.36
C ALA A 189 7.17 18.41 -12.82
N GLY A 190 7.50 18.12 -14.07
CA GLY A 190 7.49 16.77 -14.61
C GLY A 190 6.14 16.32 -15.16
N PRO A 191 6.12 15.08 -15.68
CA PRO A 191 4.97 14.53 -16.38
C PRO A 191 3.80 14.11 -15.47
N VAL A 192 4.04 13.81 -14.19
CA VAL A 192 2.98 13.45 -13.24
C VAL A 192 2.19 14.70 -12.88
N LYS A 193 0.94 14.78 -13.33
CA LYS A 193 0.03 15.92 -13.09
C LYS A 193 -0.87 15.69 -11.89
N HIS A 194 -1.17 14.44 -11.59
CA HIS A 194 -1.86 14.00 -10.40
C HIS A 194 -1.34 12.63 -10.00
N ALA A 195 -1.20 12.39 -8.70
CA ALA A 195 -0.92 11.07 -8.16
C ALA A 195 -1.57 10.95 -6.77
N GLY A 196 -2.39 9.93 -6.61
CA GLY A 196 -3.02 9.57 -5.35
C GLY A 196 -3.04 8.07 -5.16
N ILE A 197 -2.78 7.62 -3.92
CA ILE A 197 -2.74 6.18 -3.64
C ILE A 197 -4.08 5.51 -3.96
N PHE A 198 -5.18 6.24 -3.78
CA PHE A 198 -6.54 5.77 -4.07
C PHE A 198 -7.05 6.21 -5.44
N ASP A 199 -6.81 7.47 -5.81
CA ASP A 199 -7.40 8.08 -7.00
C ASP A 199 -6.72 7.63 -8.30
N GLY A 200 -5.47 7.19 -8.22
CA GLY A 200 -4.71 6.80 -9.39
C GLY A 200 -3.72 7.86 -9.85
N GLU A 201 -3.44 7.91 -11.15
CA GLU A 201 -2.38 8.76 -11.71
C GLU A 201 -2.83 9.43 -13.01
N GLU A 202 -2.43 10.68 -13.19
CA GLU A 202 -2.52 11.42 -14.46
C GLU A 202 -1.11 11.76 -14.92
N TYR A 203 -0.74 11.28 -16.11
CA TYR A 203 0.59 11.42 -16.68
C TYR A 203 0.52 12.11 -18.04
N ASP A 204 1.24 13.21 -18.20
CA ASP A 204 1.37 13.93 -19.46
C ASP A 204 2.77 13.73 -20.04
N ALA A 205 2.92 12.81 -20.98
CA ALA A 205 4.21 12.48 -21.60
C ALA A 205 4.81 13.61 -22.46
N ARG A 206 4.10 14.71 -22.69
CA ARG A 206 4.63 15.89 -23.39
C ARG A 206 5.54 16.72 -22.49
N GLU A 207 5.41 16.57 -21.18
CA GLU A 207 6.26 17.27 -20.22
C GLU A 207 7.58 16.53 -20.00
N PRO A 208 8.71 17.23 -19.94
CA PRO A 208 9.98 16.62 -19.61
C PRO A 208 10.00 16.18 -18.13
N MET A 209 10.91 15.28 -17.80
CA MET A 209 11.13 14.87 -16.40
C MET A 209 11.53 16.07 -15.55
N GLY A 210 11.13 16.09 -14.27
CA GLY A 210 11.35 17.26 -13.43
C GLY A 210 12.84 17.61 -13.22
N PHE A 211 13.74 16.64 -13.31
CA PHE A 211 15.18 16.91 -13.28
C PHE A 211 15.71 17.58 -14.57
N GLU A 212 14.94 17.61 -15.64
CA GLU A 212 15.24 18.36 -16.86
C GLU A 212 14.68 19.79 -16.79
N CYS A 213 13.86 20.11 -15.77
CA CYS A 213 13.20 21.40 -15.56
C CYS A 213 13.84 22.23 -14.45
N VAL A 214 15.14 22.13 -14.21
CA VAL A 214 15.84 22.76 -13.06
C VAL A 214 15.66 24.28 -13.01
N ASP A 215 15.43 24.92 -14.14
CA ASP A 215 15.12 26.35 -14.27
C ASP A 215 13.72 26.73 -13.71
N LYS A 216 12.78 25.77 -13.65
CA LYS A 216 11.46 25.94 -13.04
C LYS A 216 11.48 25.70 -11.51
N LEU A 217 12.58 25.19 -10.96
CA LEU A 217 12.72 24.89 -9.54
C LEU A 217 13.34 26.07 -8.79
N SER A 218 12.94 26.27 -7.53
CA SER A 218 13.38 27.34 -6.65
C SER A 218 14.12 26.81 -5.43
N ILE A 219 14.61 27.69 -4.58
CA ILE A 219 15.17 27.35 -3.27
C ILE A 219 14.05 26.71 -2.44
N PRO A 220 14.29 25.51 -1.84
CA PRO A 220 13.29 24.85 -0.99
C PRO A 220 13.11 25.58 0.35
N GLU A 221 12.03 25.27 1.04
CA GLU A 221 11.83 25.62 2.44
C GLU A 221 12.16 24.43 3.36
N GLU A 222 12.50 24.70 4.61
CA GLU A 222 12.67 23.67 5.64
C GLU A 222 11.28 23.15 6.05
N ASN A 223 11.12 21.83 6.04
CA ASN A 223 9.90 21.18 6.53
C ASN A 223 10.11 20.75 7.99
N THR A 224 9.21 21.15 8.87
CA THR A 224 9.25 20.81 10.29
C THR A 224 8.04 20.00 10.74
N GLU A 225 7.27 19.46 9.82
CA GLU A 225 6.05 18.70 10.12
C GLU A 225 6.35 17.34 10.77
N PHE A 226 7.54 16.80 10.52
CA PHE A 226 7.94 15.51 11.09
C PHE A 226 9.10 15.64 12.06
N SER A 227 8.90 15.13 13.29
CA SER A 227 9.90 15.14 14.37
C SER A 227 10.17 13.77 14.99
N GLY A 228 9.59 12.71 14.42
CA GLY A 228 9.78 11.33 14.90
C GLY A 228 11.09 10.67 14.45
N ASP A 229 11.19 9.37 14.65
CA ASP A 229 12.37 8.59 14.33
C ASP A 229 12.44 8.23 12.83
N ILE A 230 13.65 8.27 12.28
CA ILE A 230 13.94 7.76 10.94
C ILE A 230 14.71 6.45 11.11
N LEU A 231 14.05 5.34 10.80
CA LEU A 231 14.60 4.00 10.96
C LEU A 231 14.91 3.36 9.60
N PRO A 232 15.99 2.57 9.49
CA PRO A 232 16.24 1.79 8.28
C PRO A 232 15.06 0.89 7.94
N SER A 233 14.75 0.78 6.65
CA SER A 233 13.76 -0.18 6.17
C SER A 233 14.37 -1.58 6.18
N ASP A 234 13.71 -2.53 6.83
CA ASP A 234 14.16 -3.90 7.06
C ASP A 234 13.12 -4.98 6.76
N GLY A 235 12.00 -4.59 6.14
CA GLY A 235 10.93 -5.51 5.76
C GLY A 235 9.69 -4.76 5.27
N ALA A 236 8.74 -5.48 4.69
CA ALA A 236 7.50 -4.96 4.11
C ALA A 236 7.69 -3.90 3.00
N GLU A 237 8.83 -3.93 2.32
CA GLU A 237 9.01 -3.20 1.07
C GLU A 237 8.00 -3.70 0.04
N VAL A 238 7.56 -2.80 -0.84
CA VAL A 238 6.61 -3.11 -1.91
C VAL A 238 7.36 -3.33 -3.21
N TYR A 239 6.96 -4.35 -3.98
CA TYR A 239 7.59 -4.73 -5.24
C TYR A 239 6.56 -4.93 -6.35
N LEU A 240 7.01 -4.71 -7.59
CA LEU A 240 6.31 -5.14 -8.80
C LEU A 240 6.70 -6.59 -9.10
N ARG A 241 5.73 -7.53 -9.00
CA ARG A 241 5.94 -8.96 -9.27
C ARG A 241 5.79 -9.23 -10.77
N THR A 242 6.81 -8.82 -11.53
CA THR A 242 6.84 -9.00 -12.99
C THR A 242 6.85 -10.47 -13.41
N ASP A 243 7.33 -11.36 -12.54
CA ASP A 243 7.28 -12.81 -12.71
C ASP A 243 5.85 -13.39 -12.66
N LEU A 244 4.92 -12.69 -12.01
CA LEU A 244 3.49 -13.02 -11.93
C LEU A 244 2.62 -12.18 -12.88
N ALA A 245 3.23 -11.46 -13.83
CA ALA A 245 2.50 -10.60 -14.75
C ALA A 245 1.42 -11.35 -15.53
N LEU A 246 0.19 -10.85 -15.46
CA LEU A 246 -0.99 -11.47 -16.07
C LEU A 246 -1.23 -10.90 -17.46
N ALA A 247 -1.34 -11.77 -18.46
CA ALA A 247 -1.77 -11.39 -19.79
C ALA A 247 -3.31 -11.43 -19.89
N PRO A 248 -3.92 -10.64 -20.80
CA PRO A 248 -5.34 -10.71 -21.06
C PRO A 248 -5.78 -12.11 -21.50
N ILE A 249 -6.82 -12.64 -20.88
CA ILE A 249 -7.50 -13.86 -21.32
C ILE A 249 -8.65 -13.56 -22.27
N ARG A 250 -9.21 -12.34 -22.19
CA ARG A 250 -10.25 -11.84 -23.09
C ARG A 250 -10.15 -10.33 -23.23
N ALA A 251 -10.41 -9.82 -24.43
CA ALA A 251 -10.52 -8.39 -24.69
C ALA A 251 -11.56 -8.13 -25.79
N TYR A 252 -12.43 -7.14 -25.56
CA TYR A 252 -13.47 -6.78 -26.52
C TYR A 252 -13.80 -5.29 -26.49
N ILE A 253 -14.24 -4.80 -27.64
CA ILE A 253 -14.79 -3.44 -27.81
C ILE A 253 -16.31 -3.51 -27.83
N TRP A 254 -16.92 -2.59 -27.10
CA TRP A 254 -18.35 -2.29 -27.25
C TRP A 254 -18.58 -0.80 -27.51
N LYS A 255 -19.70 -0.45 -28.15
CA LYS A 255 -20.09 0.91 -28.49
C LYS A 255 -21.52 1.25 -28.11
N ASN A 256 -22.42 0.28 -28.24
CA ASN A 256 -23.85 0.47 -28.11
C ASN A 256 -24.41 -0.45 -27.04
N ILE A 257 -25.61 -0.14 -26.58
CA ILE A 257 -26.35 -0.90 -25.58
C ILE A 257 -27.67 -1.31 -26.21
N GLU A 258 -28.09 -2.56 -26.01
CA GLU A 258 -29.40 -3.05 -26.36
C GLU A 258 -30.24 -3.33 -25.11
N GLY A 259 -31.57 -3.29 -25.25
CA GLY A 259 -32.51 -3.64 -24.19
C GLY A 259 -32.59 -2.64 -23.04
N ALA A 260 -31.99 -1.44 -23.15
CA ALA A 260 -32.11 -0.40 -22.12
C ALA A 260 -33.56 0.09 -21.96
N LYS A 261 -34.05 0.16 -20.72
CA LYS A 261 -35.38 0.64 -20.33
C LYS A 261 -35.26 1.49 -19.06
N GLU A 262 -36.40 2.03 -18.60
CA GLU A 262 -36.43 2.86 -17.39
C GLU A 262 -35.76 2.19 -16.17
N ASN A 263 -35.99 0.90 -15.96
CA ASN A 263 -35.46 0.12 -14.84
C ASN A 263 -34.35 -0.88 -15.23
N GLU A 264 -33.79 -0.75 -16.44
CA GLU A 264 -32.78 -1.65 -16.95
C GLU A 264 -31.68 -0.85 -17.66
N PHE A 265 -30.41 -1.14 -17.35
CA PHE A 265 -29.27 -0.60 -18.07
C PHE A 265 -29.09 -1.23 -19.47
N GLY A 266 -29.67 -2.43 -19.66
CA GLY A 266 -29.48 -3.22 -20.88
C GLY A 266 -28.16 -3.99 -20.89
N LYS A 267 -27.74 -4.37 -22.08
CA LYS A 267 -26.54 -5.17 -22.33
C LYS A 267 -25.64 -4.51 -23.37
N VAL A 268 -24.32 -4.60 -23.21
CA VAL A 268 -23.37 -4.08 -24.20
C VAL A 268 -23.42 -4.91 -25.50
N ILE A 269 -23.38 -4.22 -26.63
CA ILE A 269 -23.20 -4.85 -27.94
C ILE A 269 -21.71 -4.91 -28.26
N ILE A 270 -21.16 -6.12 -28.27
CA ILE A 270 -19.75 -6.35 -28.60
C ILE A 270 -19.57 -6.12 -30.10
N ALA A 271 -18.81 -5.07 -30.43
CA ALA A 271 -18.53 -4.71 -31.81
C ALA A 271 -17.38 -5.55 -32.41
N ARG A 272 -16.39 -5.93 -31.60
CA ARG A 272 -15.28 -6.81 -31.96
C ARG A 272 -14.60 -7.40 -30.74
N GLU A 273 -13.99 -8.55 -30.91
CA GLU A 273 -13.09 -9.18 -29.92
C GLU A 273 -11.67 -9.27 -30.47
N PHE A 274 -10.69 -9.32 -29.56
CA PHE A 274 -9.30 -9.46 -29.91
C PHE A 274 -8.79 -10.86 -29.53
N ALA A 275 -8.07 -11.50 -30.45
CA ALA A 275 -7.40 -12.75 -30.16
C ALA A 275 -6.26 -12.52 -29.15
N SER A 276 -6.01 -13.48 -28.26
CA SER A 276 -4.94 -13.40 -27.26
C SER A 276 -3.59 -13.08 -27.90
N GLY A 277 -2.85 -12.16 -27.30
CA GLY A 277 -1.53 -11.73 -27.76
C GLY A 277 -1.52 -10.87 -29.04
N LYS A 278 -2.70 -10.48 -29.54
CA LYS A 278 -2.80 -9.56 -30.69
C LYS A 278 -2.89 -8.12 -30.24
N GLU A 279 -2.40 -7.23 -31.09
CA GLU A 279 -2.52 -5.79 -30.90
C GLU A 279 -4.00 -5.39 -30.84
N MET A 280 -4.33 -4.56 -29.86
CA MET A 280 -5.67 -4.01 -29.63
C MET A 280 -5.69 -2.54 -30.08
N THR A 281 -6.80 -2.11 -30.64
CA THR A 281 -7.00 -0.72 -31.06
C THR A 281 -8.25 -0.16 -30.42
N VAL A 282 -8.19 1.10 -29.97
CA VAL A 282 -9.30 1.85 -29.39
C VAL A 282 -9.46 3.16 -30.14
N SER A 283 -10.66 3.46 -30.61
CA SER A 283 -11.00 4.71 -31.28
C SER A 283 -11.95 5.55 -30.43
N PRO A 284 -12.07 6.86 -30.68
CA PRO A 284 -13.04 7.69 -29.99
C PRO A 284 -14.45 7.11 -30.03
N GLY A 285 -15.13 7.11 -28.86
CA GLY A 285 -16.49 6.55 -28.72
C GLY A 285 -16.53 5.02 -28.59
N GLU A 286 -15.40 4.33 -28.59
CA GLU A 286 -15.27 2.93 -28.25
C GLU A 286 -14.88 2.73 -26.79
N THR A 287 -15.31 1.62 -26.20
CA THR A 287 -14.86 1.17 -24.89
C THR A 287 -14.26 -0.23 -25.04
N LEU A 288 -12.97 -0.34 -24.74
CA LEU A 288 -12.26 -1.63 -24.65
C LEU A 288 -12.38 -2.16 -23.22
N VAL A 289 -12.89 -3.36 -23.07
CA VAL A 289 -12.87 -4.12 -21.80
C VAL A 289 -11.85 -5.23 -21.93
N VAL A 290 -10.97 -5.36 -20.93
CA VAL A 290 -9.94 -6.40 -20.85
C VAL A 290 -10.11 -7.19 -19.56
N ASP A 291 -10.13 -8.52 -19.65
CA ASP A 291 -10.15 -9.47 -18.53
C ASP A 291 -8.76 -10.12 -18.40
N PHE A 292 -8.13 -9.95 -17.24
CA PHE A 292 -6.84 -10.59 -16.92
C PHE A 292 -7.00 -11.98 -16.28
N GLY A 293 -8.23 -12.42 -15.99
CA GLY A 293 -8.53 -13.75 -15.45
C GLY A 293 -8.28 -13.90 -13.94
N GLN A 294 -7.53 -13.00 -13.32
CA GLN A 294 -7.21 -13.02 -11.89
C GLN A 294 -7.38 -11.63 -11.29
N ASN A 295 -8.10 -11.56 -10.17
CA ASN A 295 -8.20 -10.33 -9.35
C ASN A 295 -6.95 -10.20 -8.48
N CYS A 296 -6.30 -9.03 -8.49
CA CYS A 296 -5.13 -8.75 -7.66
C CYS A 296 -4.92 -7.24 -7.44
N ALA A 297 -4.18 -6.90 -6.38
CA ALA A 297 -3.54 -5.60 -6.31
C ALA A 297 -2.45 -5.52 -7.39
N GLY A 298 -2.47 -4.49 -8.22
CA GLY A 298 -1.53 -4.39 -9.33
C GLY A 298 -1.58 -3.06 -10.07
N VAL A 299 -0.76 -2.98 -11.10
CA VAL A 299 -0.72 -1.85 -12.03
C VAL A 299 -0.85 -2.34 -13.48
N PRO A 300 -1.64 -1.65 -14.33
CA PRO A 300 -1.68 -1.94 -15.75
C PRO A 300 -0.39 -1.44 -16.42
N SER A 301 0.29 -2.31 -17.14
CA SER A 301 1.50 -2.01 -17.90
C SER A 301 1.22 -2.08 -19.40
N PHE A 302 1.41 -0.98 -20.07
CA PHE A 302 1.10 -0.77 -21.47
C PHE A 302 2.37 -0.74 -22.34
N VAL A 303 2.28 -1.29 -23.54
CA VAL A 303 3.13 -0.94 -24.69
C VAL A 303 2.20 -0.43 -25.78
N PHE A 304 2.19 0.88 -26.01
CA PHE A 304 1.15 1.52 -26.82
C PHE A 304 1.66 2.75 -27.56
N LYS A 305 0.86 3.25 -28.51
CA LYS A 305 1.14 4.49 -29.25
C LYS A 305 -0.14 5.19 -29.69
N ALA A 306 -0.08 6.50 -29.81
CA ALA A 306 -1.13 7.33 -30.40
C ALA A 306 -0.55 8.65 -30.92
N ALA A 307 -1.38 9.46 -31.57
CA ALA A 307 -1.01 10.83 -31.93
C ALA A 307 -0.83 11.70 -30.68
N GLU A 308 0.03 12.70 -30.78
CA GLU A 308 0.25 13.70 -29.71
C GLU A 308 -1.05 14.31 -29.20
N GLY A 309 -1.14 14.48 -27.89
CA GLY A 309 -2.30 15.06 -27.21
C GLY A 309 -3.49 14.10 -27.07
N THR A 310 -3.43 12.89 -27.65
CA THR A 310 -4.42 11.85 -27.34
C THR A 310 -4.34 11.51 -25.88
N VAL A 311 -5.50 11.40 -25.21
CA VAL A 311 -5.61 10.95 -23.82
C VAL A 311 -6.22 9.55 -23.82
N LEU A 312 -5.53 8.60 -23.19
CA LEU A 312 -6.06 7.28 -22.84
C LEU A 312 -6.50 7.31 -21.39
N THR A 313 -7.74 6.91 -21.12
CA THR A 313 -8.28 6.71 -19.77
C THR A 313 -8.48 5.24 -19.51
N CYS A 314 -7.87 4.71 -18.44
CA CYS A 314 -8.01 3.34 -17.97
C CYS A 314 -8.70 3.31 -16.61
N LEU A 315 -9.81 2.60 -16.51
CA LEU A 315 -10.65 2.46 -15.33
C LEU A 315 -10.57 1.01 -14.82
N PRO A 316 -10.02 0.76 -13.62
CA PRO A 316 -9.96 -0.57 -13.03
C PRO A 316 -11.33 -1.00 -12.48
N ALA A 317 -11.58 -2.32 -12.47
CA ALA A 317 -12.75 -2.95 -11.89
C ALA A 317 -12.47 -4.40 -11.49
N GLU A 318 -13.16 -4.90 -10.47
CA GLU A 318 -13.04 -6.30 -10.03
C GLU A 318 -14.02 -7.22 -10.73
N LEU A 319 -15.17 -6.69 -11.15
CA LEU A 319 -16.30 -7.42 -11.69
C LEU A 319 -16.81 -6.77 -12.96
N LEU A 320 -17.60 -7.52 -13.72
CA LEU A 320 -18.49 -6.99 -14.75
C LEU A 320 -19.91 -6.88 -14.20
N ASN A 321 -20.66 -5.91 -14.72
CA ASN A 321 -22.10 -5.86 -14.50
C ASN A 321 -22.76 -7.12 -15.09
N ASP A 322 -23.69 -7.70 -14.36
CA ASP A 322 -24.47 -8.88 -14.74
C ASP A 322 -25.98 -8.64 -14.51
N GLY A 323 -26.77 -9.68 -14.27
CA GLY A 323 -28.16 -9.56 -13.86
C GLY A 323 -29.08 -8.93 -14.90
N ASN A 324 -28.77 -9.09 -16.17
CA ASN A 324 -29.53 -8.54 -17.29
C ASN A 324 -29.60 -7.00 -17.30
N GLY A 325 -28.68 -6.34 -16.63
CA GLY A 325 -28.62 -4.88 -16.55
C GLY A 325 -29.72 -4.23 -15.71
N ALA A 326 -30.34 -4.97 -14.80
CA ALA A 326 -31.37 -4.40 -13.90
C ALA A 326 -30.77 -3.28 -13.03
N LYS A 327 -31.49 -2.16 -12.87
CA LYS A 327 -31.11 -1.05 -11.99
C LYS A 327 -31.45 -1.37 -10.54
N ILE A 328 -30.68 -2.26 -9.96
CA ILE A 328 -30.79 -2.69 -8.57
C ILE A 328 -29.46 -2.42 -7.85
N ARG A 329 -29.46 -2.49 -6.52
CA ARG A 329 -28.23 -2.35 -5.73
C ARG A 329 -27.16 -3.34 -6.22
N GLY A 330 -25.97 -2.84 -6.45
CA GLY A 330 -24.84 -3.62 -6.94
C GLY A 330 -24.72 -3.68 -8.47
N MET A 331 -25.50 -2.86 -9.21
CA MET A 331 -25.41 -2.71 -10.66
C MET A 331 -25.32 -1.24 -11.03
N ASP A 332 -24.27 -0.85 -11.71
CA ASP A 332 -23.99 0.55 -12.09
C ASP A 332 -23.89 0.79 -13.61
N GLY A 333 -24.16 -0.25 -14.41
CA GLY A 333 -24.08 -0.17 -15.86
C GLY A 333 -24.70 -1.38 -16.59
N PRO A 334 -24.64 -1.39 -17.93
CA PRO A 334 -25.17 -2.47 -18.74
C PRO A 334 -24.38 -3.77 -18.53
N GLU A 335 -25.07 -4.91 -18.65
CA GLU A 335 -24.45 -6.23 -18.58
C GLU A 335 -23.25 -6.32 -19.53
N GLY A 336 -22.10 -6.76 -19.01
CA GLY A 336 -20.82 -6.85 -19.72
C GLY A 336 -19.98 -5.58 -19.73
N SER A 337 -20.42 -4.49 -19.07
CA SER A 337 -19.56 -3.35 -18.73
C SER A 337 -18.85 -3.59 -17.39
N CYS A 338 -17.76 -2.87 -17.13
CA CYS A 338 -17.07 -2.92 -15.85
C CYS A 338 -17.96 -2.37 -14.72
N HIS A 339 -18.14 -3.14 -13.64
CA HIS A 339 -18.83 -2.73 -12.42
C HIS A 339 -17.85 -1.98 -11.50
N ARG A 340 -18.23 -0.79 -11.02
CA ARG A 340 -17.35 0.08 -10.23
C ARG A 340 -17.97 0.65 -8.96
N GLU A 341 -19.26 0.44 -8.72
CA GLU A 341 -19.93 0.93 -7.51
C GLU A 341 -19.29 0.37 -6.22
N ASN A 342 -18.75 -0.84 -6.28
CA ASN A 342 -18.03 -1.47 -5.16
C ASN A 342 -16.73 -0.75 -4.77
N LEU A 343 -16.19 0.10 -5.62
CA LEU A 343 -15.01 0.92 -5.31
C LEU A 343 -15.34 2.09 -4.38
N ARG A 344 -16.63 2.26 -4.05
CA ARG A 344 -17.19 3.34 -3.22
C ARG A 344 -17.01 4.73 -3.83
N ILE A 345 -16.90 5.76 -3.04
CA ILE A 345 -16.98 7.15 -3.49
C ILE A 345 -15.65 7.87 -3.34
N PRO A 346 -15.26 8.67 -4.29
CA PRO A 346 -15.83 8.76 -5.65
C PRO A 346 -15.15 7.80 -6.62
N HIS A 347 -15.76 6.68 -6.92
CA HIS A 347 -15.20 5.68 -7.85
C HIS A 347 -14.82 6.26 -9.23
N THR A 348 -15.43 7.37 -9.61
CA THR A 348 -15.11 8.10 -10.85
C THR A 348 -13.71 8.70 -10.84
N GLY A 349 -13.13 8.96 -9.66
CA GLY A 349 -11.78 9.46 -9.50
C GLY A 349 -10.69 8.38 -9.63
N ILE A 350 -11.04 7.10 -9.41
CA ILE A 350 -10.07 6.00 -9.45
C ILE A 350 -9.78 5.64 -10.91
N ARG A 351 -8.66 6.14 -11.45
CA ARG A 351 -8.32 5.96 -12.86
C ARG A 351 -6.86 6.26 -13.16
N LEU A 352 -6.41 5.78 -14.30
CA LEU A 352 -5.17 6.18 -14.93
C LEU A 352 -5.50 6.98 -16.19
N ASP A 353 -4.96 8.19 -16.29
CA ASP A 353 -4.99 9.00 -17.52
C ASP A 353 -3.58 9.16 -18.07
N TYR A 354 -3.39 8.90 -19.36
CA TYR A 354 -2.11 9.07 -20.03
C TYR A 354 -2.27 9.93 -21.28
N THR A 355 -1.56 11.07 -21.32
CA THR A 355 -1.51 11.95 -22.49
C THR A 355 -0.25 11.65 -23.31
N PHE A 356 -0.43 11.34 -24.59
CA PHE A 356 0.67 10.97 -25.48
C PHE A 356 1.49 12.19 -25.94
N ALA A 357 2.81 12.02 -25.93
CA ALA A 357 3.75 12.93 -26.58
C ALA A 357 3.84 12.67 -28.10
N ALA A 358 4.48 13.57 -28.82
CA ALA A 358 4.79 13.40 -30.23
C ALA A 358 5.70 12.18 -30.48
N GLY A 359 5.41 11.43 -31.53
CA GLY A 359 6.23 10.28 -31.97
C GLY A 359 5.39 9.13 -32.49
N ASP A 360 5.98 8.33 -33.39
CA ASP A 360 5.33 7.14 -33.99
C ASP A 360 5.72 5.82 -33.33
N ASN A 361 6.61 5.86 -32.33
CA ASN A 361 7.10 4.67 -31.65
C ASN A 361 6.15 4.21 -30.54
N TYR A 362 6.13 2.91 -30.29
CA TYR A 362 5.52 2.37 -29.09
C TYR A 362 6.31 2.79 -27.86
N VAL A 363 5.60 3.28 -26.85
CA VAL A 363 6.14 3.61 -25.52
C VAL A 363 5.65 2.60 -24.51
N THR A 364 6.46 2.34 -23.50
CA THR A 364 6.09 1.50 -22.35
C THR A 364 5.74 2.39 -21.19
N TYR A 365 4.63 2.11 -20.52
CA TYR A 365 4.20 2.87 -19.36
C TYR A 365 3.40 2.02 -18.37
N TYR A 366 3.58 2.28 -17.09
CA TYR A 366 2.74 1.87 -15.97
C TYR A 366 2.69 3.00 -14.94
N PRO A 367 1.64 3.14 -14.12
CA PRO A 367 1.59 4.18 -13.10
C PRO A 367 2.63 3.92 -12.00
N HIS A 368 3.30 4.98 -11.53
CA HIS A 368 4.44 4.90 -10.61
C HIS A 368 4.07 5.17 -9.16
N CYS A 369 2.97 5.90 -8.91
CA CYS A 369 2.66 6.48 -7.61
C CYS A 369 1.36 5.94 -6.99
N THR A 370 0.79 4.89 -7.56
CA THR A 370 -0.50 4.29 -7.16
C THR A 370 -0.52 2.80 -7.45
N PHE A 371 -1.55 2.12 -6.98
CA PHE A 371 -1.93 0.77 -7.39
C PHE A 371 -3.46 0.63 -7.36
N PHE A 372 -3.96 -0.41 -8.01
CA PHE A 372 -5.38 -0.72 -8.07
C PHE A 372 -5.64 -2.17 -7.67
N GLY A 373 -6.80 -2.45 -7.08
CA GLY A 373 -7.32 -3.82 -6.94
C GLY A 373 -8.27 -4.09 -8.11
N TYR A 374 -7.94 -5.04 -9.01
CA TYR A 374 -8.73 -5.25 -10.20
C TYR A 374 -8.47 -6.61 -10.88
N ARG A 375 -9.46 -7.06 -11.63
CA ARG A 375 -9.35 -8.12 -12.62
C ARG A 375 -9.59 -7.59 -14.02
N TYR A 376 -10.44 -6.58 -14.15
CA TYR A 376 -10.83 -5.98 -15.42
C TYR A 376 -10.34 -4.54 -15.51
N VAL A 377 -10.13 -4.08 -16.75
CA VAL A 377 -10.00 -2.66 -17.02
C VAL A 377 -10.92 -2.26 -18.16
N SER A 378 -11.49 -1.06 -18.05
CA SER A 378 -12.23 -0.39 -19.11
C SER A 378 -11.40 0.75 -19.64
N ILE A 379 -11.14 0.78 -20.95
CA ILE A 379 -10.25 1.73 -21.61
C ILE A 379 -11.02 2.52 -22.67
N THR A 380 -10.90 3.85 -22.60
CA THR A 380 -11.40 4.79 -23.60
C THR A 380 -10.27 5.71 -24.05
N ALA A 381 -10.42 6.37 -25.20
CA ALA A 381 -9.43 7.29 -25.70
C ALA A 381 -10.05 8.45 -26.48
N THR A 382 -9.40 9.62 -26.46
CA THR A 382 -9.83 10.82 -27.20
C THR A 382 -9.38 10.80 -28.68
N GLY A 383 -8.42 9.94 -29.03
CA GLY A 383 -7.91 9.67 -30.37
C GLY A 383 -7.74 8.18 -30.61
N ASN A 384 -7.21 7.78 -31.76
CA ASN A 384 -6.93 6.39 -32.05
C ASN A 384 -5.68 5.93 -31.29
N VAL A 385 -5.79 4.87 -30.51
CA VAL A 385 -4.69 4.26 -29.75
C VAL A 385 -4.45 2.84 -30.22
N SER A 386 -3.19 2.48 -30.49
CA SER A 386 -2.75 1.11 -30.73
C SER A 386 -2.05 0.58 -29.49
N ILE A 387 -2.53 -0.53 -28.93
CA ILE A 387 -2.00 -1.20 -27.75
C ILE A 387 -1.36 -2.52 -28.19
N LYS A 388 -0.03 -2.53 -28.29
CA LYS A 388 0.75 -3.71 -28.69
C LYS A 388 0.78 -4.76 -27.59
N SER A 389 0.83 -4.33 -26.34
CA SER A 389 0.81 -5.20 -25.17
C SER A 389 0.13 -4.49 -24.01
N LEU A 390 -0.66 -5.24 -23.24
CA LEU A 390 -1.20 -4.82 -21.96
C LEU A 390 -1.06 -6.00 -21.00
N LYS A 391 -0.53 -5.74 -19.80
CA LYS A 391 -0.40 -6.73 -18.74
C LYS A 391 -0.85 -6.13 -17.42
N SER A 392 -1.37 -6.93 -16.51
CA SER A 392 -1.50 -6.57 -15.10
C SER A 392 -0.27 -7.07 -14.36
N ILE A 393 0.46 -6.18 -13.70
CA ILE A 393 1.64 -6.52 -12.89
C ILE A 393 1.23 -6.46 -11.43
N PRO A 394 1.24 -7.58 -10.70
CA PRO A 394 0.90 -7.59 -9.28
C PRO A 394 1.86 -6.76 -8.44
N VAL A 395 1.30 -6.09 -7.43
CA VAL A 395 2.02 -5.25 -6.46
C VAL A 395 1.82 -5.86 -5.06
N THR A 396 2.93 -6.12 -4.35
CA THR A 396 2.87 -6.77 -3.05
C THR A 396 4.16 -6.55 -2.26
N SER A 397 4.11 -6.75 -0.94
CA SER A 397 5.30 -6.86 -0.08
C SER A 397 5.86 -8.28 0.01
N ILE A 398 5.24 -9.26 -0.66
CA ILE A 398 5.77 -10.62 -0.74
C ILE A 398 6.64 -10.74 -1.99
N ALA A 399 7.94 -10.49 -1.82
CA ALA A 399 8.92 -10.73 -2.87
C ALA A 399 8.99 -12.23 -3.21
N LYS A 400 9.43 -12.55 -4.42
CA LYS A 400 9.47 -13.93 -4.92
C LYS A 400 10.27 -14.88 -4.01
N GLU A 401 11.39 -14.41 -3.50
CA GLU A 401 12.29 -15.15 -2.61
C GLU A 401 11.70 -15.40 -1.21
N LEU A 402 10.62 -14.69 -0.84
CA LEU A 402 9.90 -14.90 0.41
C LEU A 402 8.85 -16.00 0.31
N GLU A 403 8.49 -16.45 -0.88
CA GLU A 403 7.55 -17.56 -1.05
C GLU A 403 8.16 -18.88 -0.59
N THR A 404 7.49 -19.57 0.33
CA THR A 404 8.03 -20.76 1.00
C THR A 404 7.17 -22.00 0.86
N GLY A 405 5.88 -21.84 0.55
CA GLY A 405 4.95 -22.94 0.56
C GLY A 405 4.03 -23.03 -0.65
N THR A 406 3.84 -24.25 -1.14
CA THR A 406 2.81 -24.57 -2.14
C THR A 406 2.11 -25.86 -1.75
N ILE A 407 0.79 -25.93 -1.95
CA ILE A 407 -0.01 -27.12 -1.69
C ILE A 407 -0.81 -27.43 -2.94
N THR A 408 -0.74 -28.69 -3.39
CA THR A 408 -1.58 -29.22 -4.48
C THR A 408 -2.25 -30.50 -3.99
N THR A 409 -3.56 -30.58 -4.16
CA THR A 409 -4.39 -31.72 -3.74
C THR A 409 -5.03 -32.40 -4.95
N GLY A 410 -5.63 -33.55 -4.75
CA GLY A 410 -6.43 -34.24 -5.76
C GLY A 410 -7.82 -33.64 -5.99
N ASN A 411 -8.17 -32.51 -5.37
CA ASN A 411 -9.47 -31.86 -5.48
C ASN A 411 -9.32 -30.43 -6.06
N ASP A 412 -9.89 -30.19 -7.24
CA ASP A 412 -9.76 -28.92 -7.95
C ASP A 412 -10.39 -27.74 -7.20
N LEU A 413 -11.49 -27.93 -6.44
CA LEU A 413 -12.09 -26.88 -5.65
C LEU A 413 -11.20 -26.46 -4.48
N VAL A 414 -10.54 -27.44 -3.82
CA VAL A 414 -9.57 -27.16 -2.76
C VAL A 414 -8.36 -26.43 -3.34
N ASN A 415 -7.84 -26.86 -4.50
CA ASN A 415 -6.75 -26.17 -5.17
C ASN A 415 -7.13 -24.74 -5.56
N LYS A 416 -8.38 -24.53 -5.99
CA LYS A 416 -8.89 -23.18 -6.30
C LYS A 416 -9.00 -22.32 -5.04
N LEU A 417 -9.45 -22.86 -3.91
CA LEU A 417 -9.47 -22.17 -2.62
C LEU A 417 -8.06 -21.75 -2.20
N ILE A 418 -7.08 -22.65 -2.26
CA ILE A 418 -5.67 -22.38 -1.94
C ILE A 418 -5.13 -21.25 -2.84
N SER A 419 -5.39 -21.34 -4.15
CA SER A 419 -5.00 -20.30 -5.11
C SER A 419 -5.63 -18.94 -4.78
N ASN A 420 -6.92 -18.90 -4.45
CA ASN A 420 -7.60 -17.66 -4.09
C ASN A 420 -7.03 -17.05 -2.80
N THR A 421 -6.71 -17.88 -1.81
CA THR A 421 -6.08 -17.47 -0.56
C THR A 421 -4.69 -16.88 -0.78
N TYR A 422 -3.87 -17.52 -1.62
CA TYR A 422 -2.55 -17.02 -2.03
C TYR A 422 -2.65 -15.66 -2.72
N TRP A 423 -3.54 -15.51 -3.71
CA TRP A 423 -3.74 -14.23 -4.40
C TRP A 423 -4.34 -13.15 -3.49
N GLY A 424 -5.17 -13.55 -2.52
CA GLY A 424 -5.67 -12.67 -1.46
C GLY A 424 -4.53 -12.13 -0.60
N GLN A 425 -3.58 -12.99 -0.18
CA GLN A 425 -2.39 -12.56 0.55
C GLN A 425 -1.52 -11.60 -0.26
N LEU A 426 -1.17 -11.95 -1.50
CA LEU A 426 -0.36 -11.08 -2.36
C LEU A 426 -0.99 -9.70 -2.52
N SER A 427 -2.32 -9.64 -2.64
CA SER A 427 -3.06 -8.39 -2.86
C SER A 427 -3.18 -7.52 -1.61
N ASN A 428 -3.14 -8.12 -0.42
CA ASN A 428 -3.39 -7.42 0.83
C ASN A 428 -2.15 -7.27 1.73
N TYR A 429 -1.04 -7.99 1.45
CA TYR A 429 0.24 -7.71 2.10
C TYR A 429 1.02 -6.68 1.29
N LEU A 430 0.65 -5.40 1.48
CA LEU A 430 1.20 -4.27 0.73
C LEU A 430 1.59 -3.15 1.70
N SER A 431 2.84 -3.19 2.16
CA SER A 431 3.42 -2.36 3.23
C SER A 431 2.82 -2.61 4.61
N ILE A 432 1.52 -2.88 4.67
CA ILE A 432 0.73 -3.30 5.83
C ILE A 432 -0.22 -4.43 5.39
N PRO A 433 -0.77 -5.22 6.31
CA PRO A 433 -1.83 -6.16 5.98
C PRO A 433 -3.15 -5.40 5.83
N THR A 434 -3.56 -5.11 4.59
CA THR A 434 -4.80 -4.37 4.30
C THR A 434 -6.02 -5.28 4.31
N ASP A 435 -7.18 -4.72 4.64
CA ASP A 435 -8.48 -5.40 4.57
C ASP A 435 -8.96 -5.61 3.13
N CYS A 436 -8.56 -4.75 2.23
CA CYS A 436 -8.98 -4.77 0.83
C CYS A 436 -7.97 -4.02 -0.05
N PRO A 437 -7.83 -4.38 -1.35
CA PRO A 437 -6.88 -3.71 -2.24
C PRO A 437 -7.50 -2.67 -3.17
N GLN A 438 -8.86 -2.57 -3.29
CA GLN A 438 -9.49 -1.91 -4.42
C GLN A 438 -10.23 -0.62 -4.11
N ARG A 439 -10.82 -0.51 -2.91
CA ARG A 439 -11.74 0.57 -2.55
C ARG A 439 -11.07 1.63 -1.67
N ASP A 440 -11.84 2.62 -1.28
CA ASP A 440 -11.46 3.74 -0.43
C ASP A 440 -11.28 3.39 1.07
N GLU A 441 -10.61 2.28 1.36
CA GLU A 441 -10.26 1.81 2.70
C GLU A 441 -8.78 1.44 2.76
N ARG A 442 -8.39 0.22 2.39
CA ARG A 442 -7.00 -0.25 2.31
C ARG A 442 -6.25 0.00 3.61
N LEU A 443 -6.87 -0.35 4.73
CA LEU A 443 -6.36 -0.13 6.08
C LEU A 443 -5.92 -1.43 6.73
N GLY A 444 -4.98 -1.33 7.67
CA GLY A 444 -4.47 -2.47 8.44
C GLY A 444 -5.42 -2.84 9.59
N TRP A 445 -6.61 -3.36 9.25
CA TRP A 445 -7.56 -3.86 10.22
C TRP A 445 -6.99 -5.03 11.00
N THR A 446 -7.01 -4.91 12.31
CA THR A 446 -6.28 -5.83 13.18
C THR A 446 -6.95 -7.18 13.33
N ALA A 447 -8.30 -7.24 13.31
CA ALA A 447 -9.03 -8.52 13.27
C ALA A 447 -8.73 -9.33 12.01
N ASP A 448 -8.80 -8.67 10.85
CA ASP A 448 -8.50 -9.27 9.54
C ASP A 448 -7.09 -9.87 9.55
N THR A 449 -6.15 -9.10 10.09
CA THR A 449 -4.76 -9.54 10.19
C THR A 449 -4.60 -10.76 11.11
N GLN A 450 -5.17 -10.73 12.31
CA GLN A 450 -4.98 -11.83 13.28
C GLN A 450 -5.56 -13.15 12.81
N VAL A 451 -6.72 -13.14 12.13
CA VAL A 451 -7.33 -14.39 11.64
C VAL A 451 -6.62 -14.95 10.42
N PHE A 452 -5.91 -14.12 9.66
CA PHE A 452 -5.18 -14.54 8.47
C PHE A 452 -3.68 -14.79 8.71
N ALA A 453 -3.09 -14.26 9.79
CA ALA A 453 -1.64 -14.28 10.02
C ALA A 453 -1.04 -15.70 9.93
N GLU A 454 -1.64 -16.69 10.57
CA GLU A 454 -1.16 -18.08 10.53
C GLU A 454 -1.23 -18.64 9.10
N THR A 455 -2.34 -18.47 8.41
CA THR A 455 -2.50 -18.89 7.01
C THR A 455 -1.42 -18.27 6.12
N GLY A 456 -1.14 -16.99 6.31
CA GLY A 456 -0.13 -16.27 5.54
C GLY A 456 1.28 -16.82 5.71
N THR A 457 1.62 -17.38 6.87
CA THR A 457 2.94 -17.96 7.14
C THR A 457 3.20 -19.26 6.37
N PHE A 458 2.16 -19.94 5.91
CA PHE A 458 2.31 -21.18 5.11
C PHE A 458 2.70 -20.90 3.66
N PHE A 459 2.37 -19.72 3.12
CA PHE A 459 2.70 -19.36 1.75
C PHE A 459 4.02 -18.60 1.64
N ALA A 460 4.39 -17.83 2.68
CA ALA A 460 5.56 -16.97 2.61
C ALA A 460 6.23 -16.80 3.98
N ASN A 461 7.53 -16.48 3.96
CA ASN A 461 8.23 -15.98 5.12
C ASN A 461 7.78 -14.54 5.43
N THR A 462 6.80 -14.41 6.30
CA THR A 462 6.20 -13.12 6.69
C THR A 462 6.86 -12.50 7.93
N MET A 463 7.95 -13.06 8.44
CA MET A 463 8.60 -12.64 9.68
C MET A 463 8.91 -11.14 9.68
N LYS A 464 9.71 -10.64 8.72
CA LYS A 464 10.06 -9.22 8.63
C LYS A 464 8.86 -8.31 8.35
N PHE A 465 7.87 -8.81 7.60
CA PHE A 465 6.63 -8.08 7.36
C PHE A 465 5.89 -7.81 8.67
N PHE A 466 5.79 -8.81 9.54
CA PHE A 466 5.14 -8.66 10.84
C PHE A 466 5.99 -7.92 11.87
N HIS A 467 7.32 -8.01 11.86
CA HIS A 467 8.17 -7.13 12.68
C HIS A 467 7.87 -5.65 12.41
N LYS A 468 7.79 -5.28 11.12
CA LYS A 468 7.42 -3.92 10.72
C LYS A 468 6.02 -3.56 11.20
N TRP A 469 5.02 -4.41 10.95
CA TRP A 469 3.65 -4.09 11.31
C TRP A 469 3.43 -4.07 12.84
N MET A 470 4.09 -4.95 13.60
CA MET A 470 4.07 -4.90 15.08
C MET A 470 4.70 -3.62 15.64
N ARG A 471 5.66 -3.02 14.93
CA ARG A 471 6.10 -1.66 15.30
C ARG A 471 4.98 -0.64 15.10
N ASP A 472 4.26 -0.69 14.00
CA ASP A 472 3.11 0.18 13.78
C ASP A 472 2.03 -0.02 14.87
N MET A 473 1.81 -1.25 15.30
CA MET A 473 0.92 -1.57 16.42
C MET A 473 1.38 -0.91 17.73
N ARG A 474 2.67 -1.04 18.09
CA ARG A 474 3.26 -0.41 19.27
C ARG A 474 3.24 1.12 19.18
N ASP A 475 3.54 1.68 18.03
CA ASP A 475 3.48 3.13 17.79
C ASP A 475 2.06 3.69 17.94
N THR A 476 1.04 2.86 17.69
CA THR A 476 -0.37 3.26 17.76
C THR A 476 -1.03 2.95 19.11
N GLN A 477 -0.41 2.11 19.96
CA GLN A 477 -0.95 1.73 21.25
C GLN A 477 -1.27 2.95 22.13
N ASN A 478 -2.44 2.97 22.76
CA ASN A 478 -2.85 4.06 23.62
C ASN A 478 -2.17 4.03 24.99
N ARG A 479 -2.32 5.08 25.77
CA ARG A 479 -1.66 5.24 27.10
C ARG A 479 -2.10 4.20 28.13
N LEU A 480 -3.28 3.62 27.98
CA LEU A 480 -3.83 2.61 28.88
C LEU A 480 -3.40 1.18 28.51
N GLY A 481 -2.77 1.01 27.37
CA GLY A 481 -2.31 -0.28 26.87
C GLY A 481 -3.16 -0.89 25.77
N GLY A 482 -4.27 -0.28 25.39
CA GLY A 482 -5.13 -0.78 24.33
C GLY A 482 -4.43 -0.70 22.96
N PHE A 483 -4.38 -1.82 22.25
CA PHE A 483 -4.00 -1.83 20.85
C PHE A 483 -5.17 -1.33 19.97
N PRO A 484 -4.90 -0.74 18.82
CA PRO A 484 -5.93 -0.17 17.95
C PRO A 484 -6.71 -1.24 17.19
N GLY A 485 -7.89 -0.87 16.68
CA GLY A 485 -8.62 -1.67 15.69
C GLY A 485 -7.99 -1.61 14.29
N VAL A 486 -7.18 -0.56 14.03
CA VAL A 486 -6.47 -0.34 12.75
C VAL A 486 -5.04 0.11 13.03
N ALA A 487 -4.05 -0.47 12.36
CA ALA A 487 -2.65 -0.05 12.45
C ALA A 487 -1.98 0.01 11.05
N PRO A 488 -1.17 1.04 10.75
CA PRO A 488 -0.96 2.24 11.54
C PRO A 488 -2.21 3.11 11.57
N LEU A 489 -2.48 3.72 12.72
CA LEU A 489 -3.63 4.58 12.87
C LEU A 489 -3.35 5.93 12.19
N ALA A 490 -4.01 6.16 11.09
CA ALA A 490 -4.05 7.45 10.45
C ALA A 490 -5.36 8.11 10.87
N GLN A 491 -5.38 8.86 11.97
CA GLN A 491 -6.53 9.63 12.47
C GLN A 491 -7.86 8.86 12.71
N TYR A 492 -7.91 7.57 12.43
CA TYR A 492 -9.03 6.73 12.82
C TYR A 492 -8.86 6.38 14.30
N GLY A 493 -8.95 7.45 15.10
CA GLY A 493 -8.67 7.43 16.51
C GLY A 493 -9.76 6.71 17.29
N ASP A 494 -9.75 5.41 17.23
CA ASP A 494 -10.42 4.67 18.25
C ASP A 494 -9.44 4.50 19.42
N GLU A 495 -9.50 5.42 20.38
CA GLU A 495 -8.82 5.25 21.68
C GLU A 495 -9.41 4.06 22.45
N LYS A 496 -10.48 3.42 21.92
CA LYS A 496 -11.20 2.32 22.52
C LYS A 496 -10.60 1.00 22.10
N MET A 497 -10.17 0.24 23.06
CA MET A 497 -9.77 -1.14 22.87
C MET A 497 -10.99 -1.99 22.50
N ARG A 498 -10.87 -2.80 21.46
CA ARG A 498 -11.90 -3.76 21.05
C ARG A 498 -11.31 -5.15 21.00
N LEU A 499 -11.75 -6.02 21.92
CA LEU A 499 -11.37 -7.42 21.88
C LEU A 499 -12.00 -8.10 20.65
N GLY A 500 -11.28 -9.03 20.06
CA GLY A 500 -11.54 -9.54 18.72
C GLY A 500 -10.76 -8.80 17.63
N TRP A 501 -10.25 -7.60 17.90
CA TRP A 501 -9.37 -6.80 17.04
C TRP A 501 -8.02 -6.52 17.68
N ALA A 502 -8.04 -5.90 18.85
CA ALA A 502 -6.83 -5.49 19.58
C ALA A 502 -5.91 -6.67 19.93
N ASP A 503 -6.46 -7.86 20.03
CA ASP A 503 -5.76 -9.12 20.34
C ASP A 503 -4.70 -9.48 19.30
N ALA A 504 -4.75 -8.89 18.11
CA ALA A 504 -3.67 -8.98 17.11
C ALA A 504 -2.31 -8.62 17.69
N GLY A 505 -2.26 -7.72 18.69
CA GLY A 505 -1.05 -7.36 19.42
C GLY A 505 -0.39 -8.53 20.16
N ILE A 506 -1.14 -9.57 20.47
CA ILE A 506 -0.68 -10.83 21.12
C ILE A 506 -0.59 -11.95 20.09
N ILE A 507 -1.65 -12.13 19.28
CA ILE A 507 -1.81 -13.28 18.37
C ILE A 507 -0.73 -13.27 17.29
N VAL A 508 -0.39 -12.09 16.74
CA VAL A 508 0.59 -12.02 15.66
C VAL A 508 2.01 -12.34 16.13
N PRO A 509 2.55 -11.77 17.23
CA PRO A 509 3.84 -12.19 17.76
C PRO A 509 3.88 -13.69 18.12
N TRP A 510 2.82 -14.23 18.72
CA TRP A 510 2.72 -15.64 19.02
C TRP A 510 2.77 -16.50 17.75
N THR A 511 2.03 -16.12 16.72
CA THR A 511 2.00 -16.83 15.42
C THR A 511 3.37 -16.84 14.76
N VAL A 512 4.06 -15.68 14.69
CA VAL A 512 5.39 -15.56 14.09
C VAL A 512 6.40 -16.42 14.87
N TRP A 513 6.38 -16.37 16.20
CA TRP A 513 7.22 -17.22 17.02
C TRP A 513 6.94 -18.71 16.80
N LYS A 514 5.69 -19.12 16.80
CA LYS A 514 5.31 -20.55 16.61
C LYS A 514 5.74 -21.06 15.24
N GLN A 515 5.61 -20.26 14.21
CA GLN A 515 5.91 -20.65 12.83
C GLN A 515 7.40 -20.62 12.52
N PHE A 516 8.10 -19.59 12.96
CA PHE A 516 9.49 -19.32 12.56
C PHE A 516 10.52 -19.53 13.70
N GLY A 517 10.08 -19.76 14.93
CA GLY A 517 10.95 -19.83 16.11
C GLY A 517 11.50 -18.47 16.53
N ASP A 518 10.95 -17.37 16.00
CA ASP A 518 11.42 -16.02 16.20
C ASP A 518 10.97 -15.46 17.55
N THR A 519 11.88 -15.46 18.53
CA THR A 519 11.65 -14.84 19.84
C THR A 519 11.90 -13.34 19.86
N GLN A 520 12.57 -12.78 18.84
CA GLN A 520 12.87 -11.34 18.79
C GLN A 520 11.58 -10.51 18.71
N ILE A 521 10.57 -10.97 17.95
CA ILE A 521 9.28 -10.28 17.87
C ILE A 521 8.58 -10.21 19.22
N ILE A 522 8.75 -11.25 20.06
CA ILE A 522 8.25 -11.28 21.44
C ILE A 522 9.01 -10.25 22.28
N GLU A 523 10.34 -10.26 22.22
CA GLU A 523 11.19 -9.33 22.97
C GLU A 523 10.85 -7.86 22.65
N GLU A 524 10.73 -7.54 21.38
CA GLU A 524 10.41 -6.20 20.91
C GLU A 524 9.01 -5.73 21.30
N SER A 525 8.06 -6.65 21.46
CA SER A 525 6.65 -6.32 21.72
C SER A 525 6.25 -6.54 23.17
N TRP A 526 7.14 -7.09 24.02
CA TRP A 526 6.80 -7.56 25.36
C TRP A 526 6.12 -6.53 26.24
N ASP A 527 6.71 -5.34 26.36
CA ASP A 527 6.19 -4.30 27.26
C ASP A 527 4.80 -3.83 26.81
N ALA A 528 4.58 -3.75 25.50
CA ALA A 528 3.30 -3.38 24.93
C ALA A 528 2.23 -4.47 25.16
N MET A 529 2.62 -5.73 25.00
CA MET A 529 1.75 -6.89 25.25
C MET A 529 1.41 -7.02 26.73
N ASP A 530 2.39 -6.85 27.63
CA ASP A 530 2.16 -6.92 29.08
C ASP A 530 1.24 -5.78 29.56
N LEU A 531 1.44 -4.57 29.03
CA LEU A 531 0.58 -3.43 29.33
C LEU A 531 -0.86 -3.67 28.87
N PHE A 532 -1.06 -4.25 27.68
CA PHE A 532 -2.38 -4.64 27.17
C PHE A 532 -3.05 -5.68 28.08
N MET A 533 -2.34 -6.74 28.48
CA MET A 533 -2.89 -7.77 29.35
C MET A 533 -3.23 -7.25 30.74
N ASN A 534 -2.41 -6.36 31.30
CA ASN A 534 -2.71 -5.71 32.57
C ASN A 534 -3.97 -4.86 32.48
N HIS A 535 -4.12 -4.11 31.39
CA HIS A 535 -5.31 -3.29 31.18
C HIS A 535 -6.58 -4.14 31.11
N ILE A 536 -6.58 -5.24 30.35
CA ILE A 536 -7.72 -6.17 30.31
C ILE A 536 -7.99 -6.74 31.71
N ASN A 537 -6.96 -7.18 32.41
CA ASN A 537 -7.11 -7.81 33.73
C ASN A 537 -7.66 -6.82 34.77
N ASP A 538 -7.28 -5.56 34.75
CA ASP A 538 -7.74 -4.53 35.68
C ASP A 538 -9.21 -4.13 35.42
N THR A 539 -9.67 -4.31 34.21
CA THR A 539 -11.04 -3.98 33.78
C THR A 539 -11.98 -5.18 33.71
N LYS A 540 -11.52 -6.33 34.13
CA LYS A 540 -12.11 -7.69 33.98
C LYS A 540 -13.57 -7.86 34.37
N TYR A 541 -14.16 -6.99 35.14
CA TYR A 541 -15.58 -7.08 35.53
C TYR A 541 -16.36 -5.82 35.14
N ASN A 542 -15.76 -4.97 34.36
CA ASN A 542 -16.45 -3.80 33.83
C ASN A 542 -16.96 -4.10 32.42
N HIS A 543 -18.25 -4.45 32.31
CA HIS A 543 -18.89 -4.67 31.02
C HIS A 543 -18.72 -3.50 30.05
N GLU A 544 -18.67 -2.27 30.57
CA GLU A 544 -18.48 -1.07 29.77
C GLU A 544 -17.09 -1.01 29.14
N THR A 545 -16.08 -1.56 29.79
CA THR A 545 -14.71 -1.54 29.29
C THR A 545 -14.41 -2.68 28.35
N LEU A 546 -14.88 -3.90 28.65
CA LEU A 546 -14.75 -5.05 27.74
C LEU A 546 -15.61 -4.88 26.48
N CYS A 547 -16.77 -4.22 26.62
CA CYS A 547 -17.72 -3.98 25.52
C CYS A 547 -17.63 -2.56 24.93
N GLY A 548 -16.67 -1.75 25.34
CA GLY A 548 -16.55 -0.32 25.00
C GLY A 548 -17.34 0.59 25.95
N GLU A 549 -16.90 1.85 26.11
CA GLU A 549 -17.58 2.84 26.91
C GLU A 549 -19.05 3.04 26.44
N ASN A 550 -19.97 3.07 27.37
CA ASN A 550 -21.41 3.24 27.16
C ASN A 550 -22.14 2.04 26.52
N GLY A 551 -21.63 0.81 26.64
CA GLY A 551 -22.33 -0.39 26.16
C GLY A 551 -22.52 -0.45 24.65
N ASN A 552 -21.84 0.39 23.91
CA ASN A 552 -21.98 0.48 22.46
C ASN A 552 -20.67 0.13 21.77
N TYR A 553 -20.75 -0.79 20.80
CA TYR A 553 -19.80 -0.99 19.71
C TYR A 553 -18.58 -1.85 19.99
N GLN A 554 -18.77 -3.09 20.44
CA GLN A 554 -17.88 -4.15 20.00
C GLN A 554 -18.26 -4.51 18.55
N TRP A 555 -17.26 -4.78 17.72
CA TRP A 555 -17.52 -5.25 16.36
C TRP A 555 -17.77 -6.76 16.31
N ALA A 556 -17.40 -7.48 17.37
CA ALA A 556 -17.62 -8.90 17.61
C ALA A 556 -17.35 -9.76 16.35
N ASP A 557 -18.29 -10.61 15.94
CA ASP A 557 -18.21 -11.33 14.67
C ASP A 557 -18.75 -10.45 13.54
N TRP A 558 -17.85 -9.63 12.99
CA TRP A 558 -18.19 -8.66 11.94
C TRP A 558 -18.73 -9.35 10.70
N LEU A 559 -19.94 -8.99 10.29
CA LEU A 559 -20.63 -9.57 9.13
C LEU A 559 -20.84 -11.09 9.24
N SER A 560 -21.09 -11.59 10.45
CA SER A 560 -21.40 -13.01 10.65
C SER A 560 -22.53 -13.49 9.75
N TYR A 561 -22.51 -14.78 9.43
CA TYR A 561 -23.47 -15.40 8.52
C TYR A 561 -24.90 -15.40 9.11
N GLU A 562 -25.02 -15.54 10.43
CA GLU A 562 -26.31 -15.51 11.13
C GLU A 562 -26.65 -14.08 11.58
N PRO A 563 -27.74 -13.47 11.05
CA PRO A 563 -28.09 -12.08 11.36
C PRO A 563 -28.39 -11.81 12.83
N LEU A 564 -28.83 -12.81 13.59
CA LEU A 564 -29.14 -12.69 15.02
C LEU A 564 -27.86 -12.62 15.87
N GLU A 565 -26.77 -13.18 15.37
CA GLU A 565 -25.46 -13.21 16.00
C GLU A 565 -24.54 -12.11 15.46
N SER A 566 -24.92 -11.49 14.35
CA SER A 566 -24.21 -10.41 13.71
C SER A 566 -24.38 -9.12 14.49
N CYS A 567 -23.39 -8.77 15.24
CA CYS A 567 -23.33 -7.48 15.92
C CYS A 567 -23.20 -6.31 14.94
N SER A 568 -22.70 -6.55 13.71
CA SER A 568 -22.55 -5.53 12.68
C SER A 568 -23.87 -4.94 12.22
N GLY A 569 -24.91 -5.76 12.08
CA GLY A 569 -26.27 -5.28 11.75
C GLY A 569 -26.92 -4.49 12.88
N LEU A 570 -26.48 -4.70 14.11
CA LEU A 570 -27.01 -4.07 15.32
C LEU A 570 -26.22 -2.83 15.73
N ALA A 571 -24.91 -2.80 15.45
CA ALA A 571 -24.06 -1.63 15.70
C ALA A 571 -24.52 -0.39 14.91
N PHE A 572 -25.18 -0.60 13.78
CA PHE A 572 -25.76 0.45 12.95
C PHE A 572 -27.29 0.56 13.06
N SER A 573 -27.93 -0.20 13.97
CA SER A 573 -29.35 -0.07 14.21
C SER A 573 -29.65 1.27 14.92
N PRO A 574 -30.59 2.07 14.43
CA PRO A 574 -31.03 3.28 15.11
C PRO A 574 -31.63 3.04 16.51
N GLN A 575 -32.03 1.79 16.80
CA GLN A 575 -32.61 1.39 18.08
C GLN A 575 -31.59 0.90 19.11
N GLY A 576 -30.29 0.85 18.74
CA GLY A 576 -29.22 0.30 19.59
C GLY A 576 -29.16 -1.25 19.54
N PRO A 577 -28.21 -1.85 20.28
CA PRO A 577 -28.02 -3.29 20.30
C PRO A 577 -29.22 -4.02 20.93
N LEU A 578 -29.51 -5.21 20.42
CA LEU A 578 -30.48 -6.11 21.07
C LEU A 578 -29.93 -6.56 22.43
N PRO A 579 -30.79 -6.79 23.44
CA PRO A 579 -30.34 -7.22 24.78
C PRO A 579 -29.40 -8.42 24.77
N ASP A 580 -29.63 -9.37 23.90
CA ASP A 580 -28.82 -10.60 23.78
C ASP A 580 -27.44 -10.37 23.15
N ALA A 581 -27.27 -9.31 22.35
CA ALA A 581 -26.01 -8.98 21.71
C ALA A 581 -24.92 -8.61 22.71
N VAL A 582 -25.27 -7.94 23.82
CA VAL A 582 -24.30 -7.57 24.87
C VAL A 582 -23.73 -8.82 25.56
N SER A 583 -24.54 -9.83 25.81
CA SER A 583 -24.08 -11.09 26.38
C SER A 583 -23.15 -11.83 25.42
N TYR A 584 -23.45 -11.84 24.15
CA TYR A 584 -22.61 -12.44 23.11
C TYR A 584 -21.27 -11.72 22.99
N TRP A 585 -21.27 -10.39 22.99
CA TRP A 585 -20.03 -9.59 22.95
C TRP A 585 -19.14 -9.85 24.17
N ASN A 586 -19.73 -9.92 25.36
CA ASN A 586 -19.01 -10.23 26.58
C ASN A 586 -18.39 -11.64 26.54
N TYR A 587 -19.12 -12.62 26.03
CA TYR A 587 -18.61 -13.97 25.84
C TYR A 587 -17.42 -14.01 24.86
N LEU A 588 -17.56 -13.36 23.71
CA LEU A 588 -16.49 -13.27 22.72
C LEU A 588 -15.25 -12.58 23.31
N SER A 589 -15.43 -11.43 23.92
CA SER A 589 -14.33 -10.66 24.55
C SER A 589 -13.62 -11.46 25.65
N ALA A 590 -14.37 -12.16 26.50
CA ALA A 590 -13.82 -13.01 27.54
C ALA A 590 -13.07 -14.22 26.98
N SER A 591 -13.55 -14.77 25.85
CA SER A 591 -12.88 -15.86 25.15
C SER A 591 -11.51 -15.41 24.58
N TYR A 592 -11.42 -14.23 23.97
CA TYR A 592 -10.15 -13.67 23.53
C TYR A 592 -9.20 -13.40 24.70
N TRP A 593 -9.70 -12.88 25.82
CA TRP A 593 -8.89 -12.70 27.02
C TRP A 593 -8.25 -14.01 27.51
N VAL A 594 -8.99 -15.13 27.48
CA VAL A 594 -8.44 -16.47 27.81
C VAL A 594 -7.35 -16.88 26.81
N ILE A 595 -7.61 -16.69 25.51
CA ILE A 595 -6.67 -17.03 24.43
C ILE A 595 -5.37 -16.25 24.60
N ASP A 596 -5.46 -14.94 24.75
CA ASP A 596 -4.32 -14.03 24.94
C ASP A 596 -3.50 -14.38 26.17
N ALA A 597 -4.16 -14.66 27.29
CA ALA A 597 -3.48 -15.06 28.50
C ALA A 597 -2.69 -16.37 28.34
N PHE A 598 -3.22 -17.36 27.62
CA PHE A 598 -2.47 -18.58 27.28
C PHE A 598 -1.31 -18.32 26.33
N MET A 599 -1.50 -17.51 25.30
CA MET A 599 -0.43 -17.13 24.38
C MET A 599 0.70 -16.40 25.11
N MET A 600 0.35 -15.45 25.97
CA MET A 600 1.32 -14.73 26.80
C MET A 600 2.07 -15.64 27.78
N ARG A 601 1.37 -16.59 28.41
CA ARG A 601 2.00 -17.60 29.27
C ARG A 601 3.07 -18.39 28.50
N ASP A 602 2.73 -18.86 27.30
CA ASP A 602 3.63 -19.67 26.48
C ASP A 602 4.84 -18.84 26.00
N MET A 603 4.62 -17.59 25.59
CA MET A 603 5.68 -16.65 25.22
C MET A 603 6.56 -16.27 26.42
N ALA A 604 5.98 -16.07 27.60
CA ALA A 604 6.71 -15.84 28.86
C ALA A 604 7.65 -17.00 29.17
N ALA A 605 7.13 -18.22 29.12
CA ALA A 605 7.93 -19.43 29.36
C ALA A 605 9.08 -19.57 28.35
N ALA A 606 8.82 -19.29 27.06
CA ALA A 606 9.83 -19.39 26.01
C ALA A 606 10.96 -18.35 26.14
N THR A 607 10.68 -17.20 26.78
CA THR A 607 11.63 -16.09 26.94
C THR A 607 12.14 -15.92 28.38
N GLY A 608 11.86 -16.92 29.26
CA GLY A 608 12.34 -16.94 30.64
C GLY A 608 11.67 -15.91 31.57
N ARG A 609 10.46 -15.49 31.23
CA ARG A 609 9.65 -14.53 32.01
C ARG A 609 8.64 -15.24 32.90
N ASP A 610 7.94 -14.51 33.78
CA ASP A 610 6.94 -15.06 34.68
C ASP A 610 5.68 -15.54 33.95
N ALA A 611 5.62 -16.83 33.67
CA ALA A 611 4.46 -17.49 33.06
C ALA A 611 3.28 -17.65 34.04
N ALA A 612 3.53 -17.70 35.36
CA ALA A 612 2.48 -17.91 36.35
C ALA A 612 1.50 -16.75 36.42
N LYS A 613 1.97 -15.52 36.21
CA LYS A 613 1.13 -14.31 36.08
C LYS A 613 0.01 -14.51 35.06
N TYR A 614 0.36 -14.97 33.86
CA TYR A 614 -0.60 -15.12 32.76
C TYR A 614 -1.47 -16.38 32.90
N GLN A 615 -0.97 -17.43 33.58
CA GLN A 615 -1.82 -18.56 33.96
C GLN A 615 -2.93 -18.11 34.93
N GLN A 616 -2.61 -17.27 35.92
CA GLN A 616 -3.62 -16.72 36.82
C GLN A 616 -4.65 -15.83 36.09
N MET A 617 -4.20 -15.04 35.11
CA MET A 617 -5.11 -14.26 34.27
C MET A 617 -6.06 -15.16 33.45
N ALA A 618 -5.54 -16.23 32.86
CA ALA A 618 -6.35 -17.21 32.14
C ALA A 618 -7.39 -17.89 33.03
N ASP A 619 -7.00 -18.27 34.25
CA ASP A 619 -7.92 -18.88 35.20
C ASP A 619 -9.01 -17.91 35.67
N SER A 620 -8.66 -16.63 35.86
CA SER A 620 -9.63 -15.56 36.16
C SER A 620 -10.63 -15.33 35.02
N ALA A 621 -10.14 -15.29 33.78
CA ALA A 621 -10.98 -15.12 32.60
C ALA A 621 -11.93 -16.30 32.38
N LYS A 622 -11.46 -17.55 32.59
CA LYS A 622 -12.31 -18.75 32.56
C LYS A 622 -13.41 -18.72 33.62
N ALA A 623 -13.07 -18.31 34.86
CA ALA A 623 -14.05 -18.17 35.91
C ALA A 623 -15.12 -17.14 35.56
N TYR A 624 -14.74 -16.03 34.90
CA TYR A 624 -15.67 -15.03 34.39
C TYR A 624 -16.61 -15.59 33.32
N ILE A 625 -16.08 -16.37 32.34
CA ILE A 625 -16.91 -17.03 31.32
C ILE A 625 -17.94 -17.96 31.96
N CYS A 626 -17.53 -18.74 32.98
CA CYS A 626 -18.46 -19.61 33.70
C CYS A 626 -19.63 -18.83 34.34
N LEU A 627 -19.38 -17.62 34.81
CA LEU A 627 -20.43 -16.76 35.38
C LEU A 627 -21.39 -16.21 34.30
N LEU A 628 -20.96 -16.05 33.05
CA LEU A 628 -21.83 -15.62 31.96
C LEU A 628 -22.85 -16.68 31.52
N TYR A 629 -22.59 -17.98 31.83
CA TYR A 629 -23.47 -19.10 31.49
C TYR A 629 -24.42 -19.50 32.63
N THR A 630 -24.20 -19.06 33.84
CA THR A 630 -25.01 -19.37 35.00
C THR A 630 -25.95 -18.22 35.38
#